data_0418dfe9703ababc991ed7085758861a
#
_entry.id   0418dfe9703ababc991ed7085758861a
#
_cell.length_a   1.000
_cell.length_b   1.000
_cell.length_c   1.000
_cell.angle_alpha   90.00
_cell.angle_beta   90.00
_cell.angle_gamma   90.00
#
_symmetry.space_group_name_H-M   'P 1'
#
loop_
_entity.id
_entity.type
_entity.pdbx_description
1 polymer ?
#
loop_
_entity_poly.entity_id
_entity_poly.type
_entity_poly.pdbx_seq_one_letter_code
_entity_poly.pdbx_strand_id
1 'polypeptide(L)'
;EKILRIECSGEQEVTAANIIADSDVEILNPELHIATLDNDAVFNMEIHVDKGLGYVPADKNKQPDQPIGIIPVDSIYSPITRVKFAVNDTRVGNVTNYDKLTLEVWTDGSIMPDEAVNMASGILIDYLKLFHTGDSEAGSITLKGGSEAAAEEKPENGPATMSIDDLDL
;
A
#
# COMPACT_ATOMS: atom_id res chain seq x y z
N GLU A 1 -5.28 18.95 0.94
CA GLU A 1 -6.72 18.66 0.88
C GLU A 1 -7.24 19.00 -0.50
N LYS A 2 -8.05 18.12 -1.10
CA LYS A 2 -8.71 18.28 -2.41
C LYS A 2 -10.20 18.00 -2.24
N ILE A 3 -11.02 18.66 -3.05
CA ILE A 3 -12.47 18.42 -3.07
C ILE A 3 -12.83 17.85 -4.44
N LEU A 4 -13.38 16.65 -4.42
CA LEU A 4 -13.95 15.99 -5.58
C LEU A 4 -15.47 16.15 -5.54
N ARG A 5 -16.12 16.07 -6.72
CA ARG A 5 -17.55 16.25 -6.82
C ARG A 5 -18.21 15.17 -7.63
N ILE A 6 -19.44 14.82 -7.24
CA ILE A 6 -20.34 14.03 -8.05
C ILE A 6 -21.60 14.86 -8.26
N GLU A 7 -22.01 15.00 -9.52
CA GLU A 7 -23.23 15.70 -9.90
C GLU A 7 -23.97 14.83 -10.91
N CYS A 8 -25.03 14.17 -10.45
CA CYS A 8 -25.84 13.25 -11.27
C CYS A 8 -27.31 13.55 -11.09
N SER A 9 -28.10 13.39 -12.16
CA SER A 9 -29.55 13.58 -12.13
C SER A 9 -30.26 12.62 -13.09
N GLY A 10 -31.52 12.27 -12.74
CA GLY A 10 -32.33 11.33 -13.48
C GLY A 10 -31.98 9.87 -13.20
N GLU A 11 -32.75 8.94 -13.81
CA GLU A 11 -32.59 7.51 -13.62
C GLU A 11 -31.25 7.02 -14.17
N GLN A 12 -30.33 6.73 -13.27
CA GLN A 12 -29.03 6.18 -13.62
C GLN A 12 -28.33 5.49 -12.44
N GLU A 13 -27.39 4.62 -12.77
CA GLU A 13 -26.46 4.06 -11.80
C GLU A 13 -25.26 4.99 -11.68
N VAL A 14 -24.99 5.46 -10.44
CA VAL A 14 -23.85 6.31 -10.12
C VAL A 14 -22.70 5.42 -9.69
N THR A 15 -21.60 5.49 -10.42
CA THR A 15 -20.36 4.76 -10.11
C THR A 15 -19.22 5.73 -9.78
N ALA A 16 -18.09 5.20 -9.34
CA ALA A 16 -16.91 6.02 -9.08
C ALA A 16 -16.38 6.74 -10.34
N ALA A 17 -16.71 6.27 -11.54
CA ALA A 17 -16.40 6.96 -12.81
C ALA A 17 -17.09 8.33 -12.93
N ASN A 18 -18.22 8.55 -12.20
CA ASN A 18 -18.95 9.82 -12.21
C ASN A 18 -18.29 10.88 -11.31
N ILE A 19 -17.24 10.55 -10.57
CA ILE A 19 -16.49 11.49 -9.75
C ILE A 19 -15.71 12.43 -10.66
N ILE A 20 -15.97 13.73 -10.52
CA ILE A 20 -15.20 14.78 -11.18
C ILE A 20 -13.91 14.95 -10.37
N ALA A 21 -12.84 14.32 -10.84
CA ALA A 21 -11.55 14.36 -10.19
C ALA A 21 -10.66 15.46 -10.77
N ASP A 22 -9.79 16.03 -9.93
CA ASP A 22 -8.71 16.92 -10.34
C ASP A 22 -7.56 16.11 -10.96
N SER A 23 -6.70 16.76 -11.75
CA SER A 23 -5.54 16.14 -12.41
C SER A 23 -4.57 15.39 -11.47
N ASP A 24 -4.60 15.71 -10.20
CA ASP A 24 -3.72 15.14 -9.17
C ASP A 24 -4.34 13.93 -8.43
N VAL A 25 -5.55 13.52 -8.80
CA VAL A 25 -6.29 12.42 -8.17
C VAL A 25 -6.70 11.42 -9.22
N GLU A 26 -6.30 10.18 -9.04
CA GLU A 26 -6.65 9.04 -9.87
C GLU A 26 -7.62 8.11 -9.13
N ILE A 27 -8.69 7.68 -9.81
CA ILE A 27 -9.67 6.76 -9.28
C ILE A 27 -9.29 5.34 -9.76
N LEU A 28 -8.89 4.49 -8.81
CA LEU A 28 -8.39 3.15 -9.11
C LEU A 28 -9.51 2.15 -9.45
N ASN A 29 -10.72 2.37 -8.96
CA ASN A 29 -11.87 1.48 -9.10
C ASN A 29 -13.10 2.21 -9.67
N PRO A 30 -13.05 2.66 -10.93
CA PRO A 30 -14.14 3.43 -11.56
C PRO A 30 -15.48 2.68 -11.60
N GLU A 31 -15.45 1.36 -11.63
CA GLU A 31 -16.62 0.47 -11.67
C GLU A 31 -17.38 0.37 -10.33
N LEU A 32 -16.84 0.96 -9.24
CA LEU A 32 -17.46 0.87 -7.92
C LEU A 32 -18.82 1.56 -7.92
N HIS A 33 -19.88 0.79 -7.66
CA HIS A 33 -21.24 1.30 -7.49
C HIS A 33 -21.36 2.16 -6.21
N ILE A 34 -21.89 3.38 -6.34
CA ILE A 34 -22.09 4.32 -5.25
C ILE A 34 -23.58 4.43 -4.91
N ALA A 35 -24.42 4.67 -5.90
CA ALA A 35 -25.85 4.84 -5.72
C ALA A 35 -26.63 4.49 -7.01
N THR A 36 -27.92 4.19 -6.86
CA THR A 36 -28.86 4.10 -7.98
C THR A 36 -29.90 5.18 -7.83
N LEU A 37 -30.08 5.99 -8.86
CA LEU A 37 -31.01 7.13 -8.87
C LEU A 37 -32.27 6.77 -9.62
N ASP A 38 -33.41 7.28 -9.13
CA ASP A 38 -34.71 7.23 -9.82
C ASP A 38 -34.90 8.46 -10.73
N ASN A 39 -35.93 8.45 -11.58
CA ASN A 39 -36.22 9.42 -12.63
C ASN A 39 -36.14 10.91 -12.21
N ASP A 40 -36.60 11.24 -10.99
CA ASP A 40 -36.64 12.62 -10.49
C ASP A 40 -35.55 12.93 -9.46
N ALA A 41 -34.59 12.00 -9.28
CA ALA A 41 -33.53 12.15 -8.28
C ALA A 41 -32.43 13.08 -8.78
N VAL A 42 -31.93 13.92 -7.84
CA VAL A 42 -30.72 14.73 -8.03
C VAL A 42 -29.74 14.34 -6.93
N PHE A 43 -28.54 13.95 -7.32
CA PHE A 43 -27.49 13.53 -6.42
C PHE A 43 -26.28 14.44 -6.57
N ASN A 44 -26.01 15.22 -5.51
CA ASN A 44 -24.83 16.07 -5.43
C ASN A 44 -24.06 15.69 -4.19
N MET A 45 -22.77 15.36 -4.36
CA MET A 45 -21.89 15.00 -3.26
C MET A 45 -20.52 15.65 -3.44
N GLU A 46 -19.98 16.20 -2.36
CA GLU A 46 -18.60 16.65 -2.27
C GLU A 46 -17.80 15.66 -1.42
N ILE A 47 -16.64 15.25 -1.92
CA ILE A 47 -15.75 14.30 -1.26
C ILE A 47 -14.46 15.03 -0.94
N HIS A 48 -14.14 15.16 0.34
CA HIS A 48 -12.89 15.74 0.82
C HIS A 48 -11.83 14.64 0.89
N VAL A 49 -10.73 14.84 0.15
CA VAL A 49 -9.62 13.90 0.05
C VAL A 49 -8.33 14.59 0.48
N ASP A 50 -7.54 13.92 1.30
CA ASP A 50 -6.23 14.40 1.71
C ASP A 50 -5.18 13.29 1.68
N LYS A 51 -3.93 13.63 2.01
CA LYS A 51 -2.82 12.69 2.16
C LYS A 51 -2.49 12.56 3.64
N GLY A 52 -2.30 11.33 4.10
CA GLY A 52 -1.96 11.04 5.48
C GLY A 52 -1.13 9.78 5.63
N LEU A 53 -0.99 9.29 6.84
CA LEU A 53 -0.25 8.08 7.19
C LEU A 53 -1.12 7.13 8.02
N GLY A 54 -1.10 5.86 7.66
CA GLY A 54 -1.75 4.79 8.41
C GLY A 54 -3.28 4.85 8.34
N TYR A 55 -3.92 4.85 9.50
CA TYR A 55 -5.37 4.82 9.65
C TYR A 55 -5.86 5.89 10.63
N VAL A 56 -6.84 6.65 10.22
CA VAL A 56 -7.49 7.67 11.06
C VAL A 56 -9.00 7.36 11.14
N PRO A 57 -9.55 7.06 12.33
CA PRO A 57 -10.96 6.77 12.48
C PRO A 57 -11.81 8.04 12.31
N ALA A 58 -13.07 7.86 11.89
CA ALA A 58 -14.05 8.93 11.65
C ALA A 58 -14.17 9.92 12.81
N ASP A 59 -14.10 9.44 14.07
CA ASP A 59 -14.16 10.30 15.25
C ASP A 59 -13.06 11.34 15.33
N LYS A 60 -11.87 11.02 14.79
CA LYS A 60 -10.74 11.97 14.72
C LYS A 60 -10.86 12.93 13.54
N ASN A 61 -11.55 12.52 12.47
CA ASN A 61 -11.85 13.37 11.33
C ASN A 61 -12.97 14.37 11.62
N LYS A 62 -13.74 14.13 12.69
CA LYS A 62 -14.82 15.03 13.09
C LYS A 62 -14.25 16.31 13.70
N GLN A 63 -14.56 17.45 13.10
CA GLN A 63 -14.22 18.76 13.63
C GLN A 63 -15.35 19.30 14.53
N PRO A 64 -15.02 20.03 15.63
CA PRO A 64 -16.02 20.55 16.57
C PRO A 64 -17.06 21.49 15.92
N ASP A 65 -16.64 22.28 14.92
CA ASP A 65 -17.46 23.29 14.24
C ASP A 65 -17.90 22.85 12.84
N GLN A 66 -18.00 21.53 12.59
CA GLN A 66 -18.32 20.98 11.29
C GLN A 66 -19.75 21.33 10.89
N PRO A 67 -20.00 21.84 9.66
CA PRO A 67 -21.35 22.12 9.16
C PRO A 67 -22.24 20.88 9.15
N ILE A 68 -23.55 21.09 9.30
CA ILE A 68 -24.55 20.03 9.15
C ILE A 68 -24.51 19.52 7.70
N GLY A 69 -24.41 18.20 7.54
CA GLY A 69 -24.33 17.55 6.23
C GLY A 69 -22.96 16.96 5.89
N ILE A 70 -21.91 17.31 6.64
CA ILE A 70 -20.62 16.64 6.50
C ILE A 70 -20.62 15.34 7.31
N ILE A 71 -20.33 14.24 6.65
CA ILE A 71 -20.27 12.90 7.23
C ILE A 71 -18.80 12.50 7.34
N PRO A 72 -18.22 12.47 8.56
CA PRO A 72 -16.86 11.99 8.73
C PRO A 72 -16.81 10.48 8.48
N VAL A 73 -15.81 10.03 7.73
CA VAL A 73 -15.55 8.62 7.44
C VAL A 73 -14.15 8.25 7.88
N ASP A 74 -13.92 6.96 8.04
CA ASP A 74 -12.57 6.43 8.30
C ASP A 74 -11.65 6.71 7.11
N SER A 75 -10.43 7.19 7.40
CA SER A 75 -9.42 7.45 6.39
C SER A 75 -8.34 6.37 6.44
N ILE A 76 -8.24 5.58 5.37
CA ILE A 76 -7.24 4.53 5.20
C ILE A 76 -6.18 5.07 4.23
N TYR A 77 -5.03 5.47 4.77
CA TYR A 77 -3.94 6.03 3.98
C TYR A 77 -2.91 4.99 3.54
N SER A 78 -3.01 3.76 4.09
CA SER A 78 -2.09 2.68 3.71
C SER A 78 -2.56 2.00 2.43
N PRO A 79 -1.68 1.85 1.43
CA PRO A 79 -1.99 1.10 0.22
C PRO A 79 -1.99 -0.41 0.44
N ILE A 80 -1.54 -0.87 1.62
CA ILE A 80 -1.44 -2.29 1.95
C ILE A 80 -2.73 -2.77 2.56
N THR A 81 -3.40 -3.72 1.90
CA THR A 81 -4.66 -4.29 2.37
C THR A 81 -4.45 -5.49 3.28
N ARG A 82 -3.41 -6.29 3.01
CA ARG A 82 -3.09 -7.49 3.79
C ARG A 82 -1.63 -7.88 3.66
N VAL A 83 -1.05 -8.36 4.75
CA VAL A 83 0.27 -8.99 4.76
C VAL A 83 0.17 -10.34 5.47
N LYS A 84 0.81 -11.35 4.90
CA LYS A 84 0.99 -12.66 5.52
C LYS A 84 2.47 -12.99 5.48
N PHE A 85 2.99 -13.54 6.56
CA PHE A 85 4.37 -14.00 6.62
C PHE A 85 4.46 -15.41 7.19
N ALA A 86 5.48 -16.13 6.77
CA ALA A 86 5.83 -17.43 7.33
C ALA A 86 7.36 -17.54 7.41
N VAL A 87 7.83 -18.05 8.54
CA VAL A 87 9.25 -18.35 8.75
C VAL A 87 9.38 -19.86 8.87
N ASN A 88 10.25 -20.44 8.07
CA ASN A 88 10.49 -21.88 8.05
C ASN A 88 12.00 -22.15 8.09
N ASP A 89 12.38 -23.22 8.78
CA ASP A 89 13.76 -23.69 8.72
C ASP A 89 14.12 -24.06 7.29
N THR A 90 15.32 -23.71 6.85
CA THR A 90 15.81 -24.05 5.53
C THR A 90 17.27 -24.45 5.57
N ARG A 91 17.68 -25.18 4.55
CA ARG A 91 19.06 -25.64 4.38
C ARG A 91 19.74 -24.87 3.26
N VAL A 92 20.89 -24.30 3.55
CA VAL A 92 21.78 -23.69 2.56
C VAL A 92 23.09 -24.50 2.54
N GLY A 93 23.31 -25.26 1.46
CA GLY A 93 24.45 -26.16 1.37
C GLY A 93 24.43 -27.24 2.44
N ASN A 94 25.44 -27.24 3.30
CA ASN A 94 25.57 -28.20 4.43
C ASN A 94 25.06 -27.63 5.77
N VAL A 95 24.62 -26.39 5.81
CA VAL A 95 24.13 -25.71 7.01
C VAL A 95 22.59 -25.76 7.02
N THR A 96 22.01 -26.21 8.15
CA THR A 96 20.58 -26.49 8.27
C THR A 96 19.86 -25.53 9.23
N ASN A 97 20.56 -24.51 9.74
CA ASN A 97 20.04 -23.58 10.75
C ASN A 97 19.76 -22.18 10.17
N TYR A 98 19.39 -22.12 8.89
CA TYR A 98 18.90 -20.89 8.28
C TYR A 98 17.37 -20.81 8.32
N ASP A 99 16.86 -19.61 8.46
CA ASP A 99 15.43 -19.32 8.38
C ASP A 99 15.10 -18.78 6.97
N LYS A 100 14.01 -19.29 6.40
CA LYS A 100 13.41 -18.78 5.17
C LYS A 100 12.19 -17.94 5.53
N LEU A 101 12.24 -16.66 5.23
CA LEU A 101 11.08 -15.77 5.32
C LEU A 101 10.31 -15.79 4.00
N THR A 102 9.01 -16.04 4.09
CA THR A 102 8.07 -15.90 2.97
C THR A 102 7.10 -14.78 3.32
N LEU A 103 7.01 -13.76 2.46
CA LEU A 103 6.08 -12.65 2.59
C LEU A 103 5.07 -12.71 1.44
N GLU A 104 3.78 -12.58 1.79
CA GLU A 104 2.70 -12.39 0.84
C GLU A 104 2.08 -11.02 1.12
N VAL A 105 2.06 -10.14 0.12
CA VAL A 105 1.60 -8.75 0.27
C VAL A 105 0.49 -8.48 -0.75
N TRP A 106 -0.62 -7.93 -0.27
CA TRP A 106 -1.73 -7.48 -1.10
C TRP A 106 -1.87 -5.97 -0.98
N THR A 107 -1.99 -5.31 -2.11
CA THR A 107 -2.16 -3.86 -2.22
C THR A 107 -3.54 -3.52 -2.78
N ASP A 108 -3.92 -2.27 -2.72
CA ASP A 108 -5.14 -1.73 -3.31
C ASP A 108 -4.99 -1.41 -4.83
N GLY A 109 -3.79 -1.59 -5.39
CA GLY A 109 -3.46 -1.30 -6.79
C GLY A 109 -2.77 0.05 -7.01
N SER A 110 -2.65 0.89 -5.99
CA SER A 110 -1.94 2.20 -6.08
C SER A 110 -0.43 2.03 -6.12
N ILE A 111 0.09 0.92 -5.61
CA ILE A 111 1.50 0.59 -5.55
C ILE A 111 1.72 -0.90 -5.84
N MET A 112 2.83 -1.23 -6.46
CA MET A 112 3.22 -2.63 -6.65
C MET A 112 3.72 -3.23 -5.33
N PRO A 113 3.44 -4.53 -5.06
CA PRO A 113 3.82 -5.17 -3.79
C PRO A 113 5.33 -5.17 -3.50
N ASP A 114 6.17 -5.33 -4.51
CA ASP A 114 7.63 -5.27 -4.41
C ASP A 114 8.11 -3.86 -4.05
N GLU A 115 7.57 -2.83 -4.69
CA GLU A 115 7.84 -1.44 -4.37
C GLU A 115 7.41 -1.10 -2.93
N ALA A 116 6.28 -1.61 -2.48
CA ALA A 116 5.80 -1.42 -1.11
C ALA A 116 6.78 -2.00 -0.08
N VAL A 117 7.32 -3.21 -0.33
CA VAL A 117 8.32 -3.85 0.53
C VAL A 117 9.62 -3.04 0.53
N ASN A 118 10.07 -2.56 -0.63
CA ASN A 118 11.26 -1.73 -0.74
C ASN A 118 11.13 -0.42 0.06
N MET A 119 10.00 0.29 -0.08
CA MET A 119 9.74 1.51 0.70
C MET A 119 9.69 1.23 2.21
N ALA A 120 9.04 0.16 2.64
CA ALA A 120 8.99 -0.25 4.04
C ALA A 120 10.38 -0.55 4.61
N SER A 121 11.21 -1.23 3.82
CA SER A 121 12.61 -1.51 4.18
C SER A 121 13.42 -0.23 4.34
N GLY A 122 13.24 0.74 3.44
CA GLY A 122 13.87 2.05 3.53
C GLY A 122 13.52 2.79 4.83
N ILE A 123 12.23 2.79 5.20
CA ILE A 123 11.75 3.39 6.45
C ILE A 123 12.41 2.71 7.65
N LEU A 124 12.50 1.37 7.67
CA LEU A 124 13.14 0.63 8.76
C LEU A 124 14.64 0.97 8.87
N ILE A 125 15.33 1.04 7.75
CA ILE A 125 16.75 1.43 7.70
C ILE A 125 16.95 2.83 8.30
N ASP A 126 16.09 3.78 7.96
CA ASP A 126 16.19 5.14 8.46
C ASP A 126 15.94 5.20 9.99
N TYR A 127 15.00 4.43 10.51
CA TYR A 127 14.83 4.30 11.97
C TYR A 127 16.04 3.64 12.64
N LEU A 128 16.61 2.59 12.04
CA LEU A 128 17.77 1.89 12.59
C LEU A 128 19.04 2.76 12.58
N LYS A 129 19.17 3.68 11.61
CA LYS A 129 20.25 4.65 11.60
C LYS A 129 20.29 5.54 12.84
N LEU A 130 19.15 5.76 13.52
CA LEU A 130 19.12 6.52 14.78
C LEU A 130 19.89 5.83 15.91
N PHE A 131 20.06 4.52 15.86
CA PHE A 131 20.88 3.76 16.82
C PHE A 131 22.34 3.70 16.42
N HIS A 132 22.66 4.05 15.19
CA HIS A 132 24.03 4.08 14.69
C HIS A 132 24.66 5.45 14.98
N THR A 133 24.96 5.72 16.24
CA THR A 133 25.59 6.96 16.71
C THR A 133 27.11 6.78 16.80
N GLY A 134 27.79 6.76 15.69
CA GLY A 134 29.25 6.73 15.73
C GLY A 134 29.89 6.66 14.36
N ASP A 135 30.88 7.52 14.12
CA ASP A 135 31.88 7.45 13.06
C ASP A 135 32.85 6.24 13.25
N SER A 136 32.35 5.13 13.76
CA SER A 136 33.11 3.90 13.72
C SER A 136 32.81 3.23 12.39
N GLU A 137 33.83 3.10 11.55
CA GLU A 137 33.94 2.05 10.55
C GLU A 137 33.70 0.68 11.22
N ALA A 138 32.47 0.47 11.70
CA ALA A 138 32.02 -0.85 12.11
C ALA A 138 31.95 -1.66 10.86
N GLY A 139 32.91 -2.58 10.74
CA GLY A 139 33.18 -3.37 9.57
C GLY A 139 31.91 -3.87 8.92
N SER A 140 31.82 -3.69 7.63
CA SER A 140 30.85 -4.34 6.77
C SER A 140 30.79 -5.82 7.18
N ILE A 141 29.68 -6.21 7.77
CA ILE A 141 29.39 -7.63 7.98
C ILE A 141 29.17 -8.21 6.59
N THR A 142 30.24 -8.69 5.99
CA THR A 142 30.16 -9.44 4.73
C THR A 142 29.58 -10.80 5.07
N LEU A 143 28.29 -10.97 4.84
CA LEU A 143 27.65 -12.28 4.85
C LEU A 143 28.25 -13.08 3.65
N LYS A 144 29.36 -13.78 3.90
CA LYS A 144 29.88 -14.75 2.95
C LYS A 144 28.98 -15.99 2.98
N GLY A 145 28.14 -16.12 1.98
CA GLY A 145 27.34 -17.33 1.84
C GLY A 145 26.43 -17.26 0.63
N GLY A 146 26.95 -17.43 -0.53
CA GLY A 146 26.19 -17.59 -1.76
C GLY A 146 27.12 -17.98 -2.89
N SER A 147 27.41 -19.26 -3.02
CA SER A 147 28.10 -19.87 -4.12
C SER A 147 27.16 -19.99 -5.32
N GLU A 148 27.69 -19.60 -6.45
CA GLU A 148 27.25 -19.94 -7.81
C GLU A 148 26.50 -21.27 -7.93
N ALA A 149 25.28 -21.24 -8.47
CA ALA A 149 24.85 -22.17 -9.52
C ALA A 149 23.36 -21.97 -9.89
N ALA A 150 23.18 -21.91 -11.19
CA ALA A 150 22.01 -22.22 -11.98
C ALA A 150 21.06 -21.03 -12.27
N ALA A 151 21.35 -20.41 -13.38
CA ALA A 151 20.34 -19.90 -14.30
C ALA A 151 19.41 -21.05 -14.70
N GLU A 152 18.08 -20.85 -14.56
CA GLU A 152 17.13 -21.21 -15.62
C GLU A 152 15.68 -21.06 -15.12
N GLU A 153 14.90 -20.49 -16.02
CA GLU A 153 13.44 -20.45 -16.12
C GLU A 153 12.67 -19.48 -15.21
N LYS A 154 12.29 -18.36 -15.85
CA LYS A 154 11.15 -17.54 -15.45
C LYS A 154 9.86 -18.33 -15.68
N PRO A 155 9.02 -18.55 -14.68
CA PRO A 155 7.61 -18.83 -14.92
C PRO A 155 6.86 -17.49 -15.09
N GLU A 156 6.19 -17.36 -16.20
CA GLU A 156 5.18 -16.33 -16.43
C GLU A 156 4.07 -16.40 -15.38
N ASN A 157 3.74 -15.23 -14.83
CA ASN A 157 2.51 -14.97 -14.06
C ASN A 157 2.25 -15.80 -12.80
N GLY A 158 3.20 -15.72 -11.82
CA GLY A 158 2.95 -16.08 -10.43
C GLY A 158 3.26 -14.90 -9.50
N PRO A 159 2.83 -14.92 -8.23
CA PRO A 159 3.22 -13.88 -7.28
C PRO A 159 4.75 -13.77 -7.23
N ALA A 160 5.27 -12.54 -7.33
CA ALA A 160 6.68 -12.29 -7.29
C ALA A 160 7.27 -12.85 -5.97
N THR A 161 8.16 -13.82 -6.10
CA THR A 161 8.93 -14.34 -4.97
C THR A 161 10.31 -13.70 -5.01
N MET A 162 10.60 -12.81 -4.08
CA MET A 162 11.95 -12.29 -3.85
C MET A 162 12.74 -13.23 -2.97
N SER A 163 13.93 -13.60 -3.40
CA SER A 163 14.91 -14.31 -2.58
C SER A 163 15.86 -13.30 -1.91
N ILE A 164 16.38 -13.64 -0.73
CA ILE A 164 17.42 -12.86 -0.05
C ILE A 164 18.67 -12.66 -0.93
N ASP A 165 18.89 -13.56 -1.88
CA ASP A 165 20.00 -13.48 -2.84
C ASP A 165 19.82 -12.37 -3.90
N ASP A 166 18.62 -11.81 -4.04
CA ASP A 166 18.30 -10.70 -4.96
C ASP A 166 18.47 -9.32 -4.31
N LEU A 167 18.80 -9.27 -3.02
CA LEU A 167 19.13 -8.04 -2.31
C LEU A 167 20.64 -7.82 -2.36
N ASP A 168 21.12 -7.13 -3.39
CA ASP A 168 22.45 -6.52 -3.43
C ASP A 168 22.51 -5.43 -2.34
N LEU A 169 23.01 -5.79 -1.16
CA LEU A 169 23.37 -4.89 -0.07
C LEU A 169 24.89 -4.64 -0.09
#